data_78e5a7fca8df1d5ac8da119f01cbc07a
#
_entry.id   78e5a7fca8df1d5ac8da119f01cbc07a
#
_cell.length_a   1.000
_cell.length_b   1.000
_cell.length_c   1.000
_cell.angle_alpha   90.00
_cell.angle_beta   90.00
_cell.angle_gamma   90.00
#
_symmetry.space_group_name_H-M   'P 1'
#
loop_
_entity.id
_entity.type
_entity.pdbx_description
1 polymer ?
#
loop_
_entity_poly.entity_id
_entity_poly.type
_entity_poly.pdbx_seq_one_letter_code
_entity_poly.pdbx_strand_id
1 'polypeptide(L)'
;MEHPAPPVAAYDVEAVRKDFPILSRTVYGKPLVYLDNGASAQKPQLVIDTVAHAYSNEYANVHRGLHFLSNAATEAYEQAREKVRRFLNAPSVDNIIFTKSSTEAINTVAYGYGMPKLGEGDEIVISIMEHHSNIVPWHFIRERQGAKLVWAPVDDDGAFHIEDFVKCLTERTKLIAITHMSNALGTVVPVKEICRIARERGIPVLVDGSQGAVHMPVDVQDIDCDWYVMTGHKLYGPSGIGVLYGKTGRLKEMRPFMGGGEMIEEVTEDRVTYNDPPHRFEAGTPPIVQAIGLGYALDYMEKVGREAIRAHEASLTAYARERLSSVNSLRVFGDAPGKGSIFSFEIAGIHAHDVSMVIDRAGIAVRAGTHCAQPLLKRFGVTSTCRASFGLYNTRAEVDALADALEHARKFFA
;
A
#
# COMPACT_ATOMS: atom_id res chain seq x y z
N MET A 1 33.30 -24.84 -3.27
CA MET A 1 33.78 -23.59 -2.62
C MET A 1 32.76 -22.53 -2.99
N GLU A 2 31.86 -22.22 -2.05
CA GLU A 2 30.90 -21.13 -2.20
C GLU A 2 31.66 -19.81 -2.11
N HIS A 3 31.60 -19.01 -3.17
CA HIS A 3 32.11 -17.64 -3.10
C HIS A 3 31.22 -16.85 -2.14
N PRO A 4 31.78 -16.18 -1.13
CA PRO A 4 30.99 -15.30 -0.29
C PRO A 4 30.35 -14.22 -1.18
N ALA A 5 29.05 -13.98 -0.98
CA ALA A 5 28.36 -12.90 -1.66
C ALA A 5 29.12 -11.58 -1.44
N PRO A 6 29.25 -10.73 -2.47
CA PRO A 6 29.94 -9.45 -2.30
C PRO A 6 29.27 -8.66 -1.16
N PRO A 7 30.06 -7.91 -0.37
CA PRO A 7 29.50 -7.11 0.70
C PRO A 7 28.45 -6.14 0.13
N VAL A 8 27.25 -6.17 0.69
CA VAL A 8 26.20 -5.21 0.35
C VAL A 8 26.79 -3.82 0.60
N ALA A 9 26.88 -2.99 -0.43
CA ALA A 9 27.35 -1.61 -0.29
C ALA A 9 26.54 -0.94 0.82
N ALA A 10 27.22 -0.20 1.71
CA ALA A 10 26.53 0.50 2.79
C ALA A 10 25.46 1.43 2.19
N TYR A 11 24.23 1.37 2.71
CA TYR A 11 23.11 2.20 2.25
C TYR A 11 23.43 3.68 2.51
N ASP A 12 23.67 4.44 1.46
CA ASP A 12 23.97 5.87 1.55
C ASP A 12 22.65 6.69 1.48
N VAL A 13 22.05 6.87 2.65
CA VAL A 13 20.78 7.63 2.75
C VAL A 13 20.94 9.09 2.29
N GLU A 14 22.11 9.71 2.48
CA GLU A 14 22.35 11.09 2.07
C GLU A 14 22.45 11.22 0.54
N ALA A 15 22.97 10.24 -0.15
CA ALA A 15 22.94 10.18 -1.60
C ALA A 15 21.51 9.99 -2.11
N VAL A 16 20.74 9.08 -1.50
CA VAL A 16 19.31 8.85 -1.83
C VAL A 16 18.48 10.11 -1.61
N ARG A 17 18.68 10.84 -0.52
CA ARG A 17 17.93 12.08 -0.22
C ARG A 17 18.07 13.14 -1.30
N LYS A 18 19.23 13.24 -1.96
CA LYS A 18 19.48 14.22 -3.04
C LYS A 18 18.59 14.00 -4.25
N ASP A 19 18.11 12.78 -4.46
CA ASP A 19 17.18 12.46 -5.53
C ASP A 19 15.76 13.00 -5.29
N PHE A 20 15.44 13.44 -4.06
CA PHE A 20 14.11 13.92 -3.65
C PHE A 20 14.12 15.44 -3.40
N PRO A 21 13.82 16.26 -4.41
CA PRO A 21 14.01 17.73 -4.33
C PRO A 21 13.22 18.40 -3.22
N ILE A 22 12.04 17.86 -2.87
CA ILE A 22 11.19 18.42 -1.82
C ILE A 22 11.84 18.35 -0.43
N LEU A 23 12.76 17.41 -0.18
CA LEU A 23 13.40 17.24 1.11
C LEU A 23 14.42 18.36 1.42
N SER A 24 14.78 19.17 0.42
CA SER A 24 15.62 20.36 0.61
C SER A 24 14.83 21.60 1.05
N ARG A 25 13.49 21.51 1.15
CA ARG A 25 12.65 22.65 1.55
C ARG A 25 12.80 23.00 3.03
N THR A 26 12.57 24.28 3.33
CA THR A 26 12.36 24.77 4.69
C THR A 26 10.86 25.04 4.91
N VAL A 27 10.39 24.70 6.10
CA VAL A 27 9.01 24.94 6.58
C VAL A 27 9.09 25.73 7.88
N TYR A 28 8.46 26.89 7.94
CA TYR A 28 8.57 27.83 9.08
C TYR A 28 10.01 28.18 9.48
N GLY A 29 10.92 28.25 8.49
CA GLY A 29 12.33 28.52 8.70
C GLY A 29 13.15 27.34 9.26
N LYS A 30 12.57 26.15 9.33
CA LYS A 30 13.21 24.89 9.76
C LYS A 30 13.36 23.94 8.58
N PRO A 31 14.38 23.06 8.56
CA PRO A 31 14.46 21.98 7.58
C PRO A 31 13.19 21.12 7.63
N LEU A 32 12.69 20.69 6.47
CA LEU A 32 11.57 19.76 6.41
C LEU A 32 11.98 18.38 6.91
N VAL A 33 11.25 17.87 7.89
CA VAL A 33 11.31 16.47 8.36
C VAL A 33 9.98 15.80 7.96
N TYR A 34 10.02 15.01 6.88
CA TYR A 34 8.81 14.40 6.33
C TYR A 34 8.62 12.96 6.83
N LEU A 35 7.65 12.77 7.72
CA LEU A 35 7.35 11.50 8.40
C LEU A 35 5.90 11.02 8.15
N ASP A 36 5.28 11.41 7.03
CA ASP A 36 3.92 10.97 6.66
C ASP A 36 3.92 10.03 5.43
N ASN A 37 4.98 9.21 5.28
CA ASN A 37 5.15 8.29 4.15
C ASN A 37 4.03 7.24 4.07
N GLY A 38 3.51 6.78 5.19
CA GLY A 38 2.40 5.83 5.23
C GLY A 38 1.10 6.36 4.63
N ALA A 39 0.97 7.69 4.46
CA ALA A 39 -0.12 8.32 3.72
C ALA A 39 0.25 8.53 2.24
N SER A 40 1.42 9.11 1.96
CA SER A 40 1.94 9.29 0.60
C SER A 40 3.44 9.56 0.67
N ALA A 41 4.26 8.84 -0.09
CA ALA A 41 5.69 9.08 -0.16
C ALA A 41 6.03 10.24 -1.09
N GLN A 42 7.21 10.86 -0.91
CA GLN A 42 7.73 11.89 -1.82
C GLN A 42 8.26 11.25 -3.12
N LYS A 43 8.48 12.06 -4.15
CA LYS A 43 8.82 11.60 -5.49
C LYS A 43 10.28 11.92 -5.79
N PRO A 44 11.07 10.94 -6.31
CA PRO A 44 12.39 11.25 -6.82
C PRO A 44 12.30 12.09 -8.09
N GLN A 45 13.32 12.90 -8.36
CA GLN A 45 13.40 13.78 -9.54
C GLN A 45 13.16 13.00 -10.82
N LEU A 46 13.69 11.78 -10.93
CA LEU A 46 13.49 10.90 -12.09
C LEU A 46 11.99 10.70 -12.41
N VAL A 47 11.15 10.50 -11.41
CA VAL A 47 9.70 10.30 -11.61
C VAL A 47 9.04 11.61 -12.03
N ILE A 48 9.44 12.73 -11.43
CA ILE A 48 8.92 14.07 -11.78
C ILE A 48 9.24 14.38 -13.24
N ASP A 49 10.49 14.18 -13.65
CA ASP A 49 10.96 14.43 -15.02
C ASP A 49 10.28 13.51 -16.03
N THR A 50 10.10 12.23 -15.68
CA THR A 50 9.39 11.27 -16.54
C THR A 50 7.95 11.69 -16.81
N VAL A 51 7.22 12.12 -15.77
CA VAL A 51 5.84 12.59 -15.91
C VAL A 51 5.79 13.87 -16.76
N ALA A 52 6.70 14.81 -16.54
CA ALA A 52 6.80 16.04 -17.33
C ALA A 52 7.15 15.74 -18.79
N HIS A 53 8.12 14.84 -19.03
CA HIS A 53 8.54 14.44 -20.37
C HIS A 53 7.41 13.74 -21.14
N ALA A 54 6.70 12.81 -20.51
CA ALA A 54 5.59 12.10 -21.13
C ALA A 54 4.50 13.08 -21.65
N TYR A 55 4.13 14.10 -20.85
CA TYR A 55 3.15 15.09 -21.28
C TYR A 55 3.68 16.05 -22.36
N SER A 56 4.94 16.43 -22.28
CA SER A 56 5.48 17.46 -23.19
C SER A 56 5.95 16.91 -24.55
N ASN A 57 6.26 15.61 -24.65
CA ASN A 57 6.92 15.07 -25.84
C ASN A 57 6.24 13.84 -26.45
N GLU A 58 5.53 12.99 -25.68
CA GLU A 58 5.11 11.66 -26.13
C GLU A 58 3.64 11.35 -25.80
N TYR A 59 2.85 12.35 -25.44
CA TYR A 59 1.47 12.10 -25.00
C TYR A 59 0.52 11.85 -26.18
N ALA A 60 -0.14 10.70 -26.15
CA ALA A 60 -1.28 10.36 -26.99
C ALA A 60 -2.12 9.27 -26.30
N ASN A 61 -3.35 9.02 -26.80
CA ASN A 61 -4.11 7.86 -26.38
C ASN A 61 -3.41 6.56 -26.85
N VAL A 62 -3.56 5.50 -26.05
CA VAL A 62 -2.87 4.22 -26.23
C VAL A 62 -3.74 3.21 -27.01
N HIS A 63 -3.11 2.15 -27.53
CA HIS A 63 -3.65 0.94 -28.15
C HIS A 63 -4.31 1.12 -29.54
N ARG A 64 -5.12 2.14 -29.78
CA ARG A 64 -5.93 2.28 -31.01
C ARG A 64 -5.40 3.27 -32.05
N GLY A 65 -4.44 4.09 -31.69
CA GLY A 65 -3.87 5.06 -32.62
C GLY A 65 -2.86 4.40 -33.57
N LEU A 66 -2.89 4.83 -34.85
CA LEU A 66 -1.95 4.34 -35.89
C LEU A 66 -0.82 5.34 -36.19
N HIS A 67 -0.62 6.32 -35.33
CA HIS A 67 0.39 7.36 -35.50
C HIS A 67 1.51 7.22 -34.47
N PHE A 68 2.66 7.84 -34.79
CA PHE A 68 3.89 7.73 -33.99
C PHE A 68 3.70 7.93 -32.49
N LEU A 69 3.03 9.01 -32.08
CA LEU A 69 2.84 9.34 -30.65
C LEU A 69 1.99 8.26 -29.93
N SER A 70 0.95 7.72 -30.59
CA SER A 70 0.14 6.66 -29.98
C SER A 70 0.93 5.37 -29.81
N ASN A 71 1.78 5.02 -30.78
CA ASN A 71 2.64 3.84 -30.68
C ASN A 71 3.67 4.02 -29.56
N ALA A 72 4.33 5.18 -29.46
CA ALA A 72 5.30 5.48 -28.41
C ALA A 72 4.64 5.45 -27.01
N ALA A 73 3.48 6.09 -26.86
CA ALA A 73 2.73 6.08 -25.59
C ALA A 73 2.27 4.67 -25.22
N THR A 74 1.81 3.85 -26.19
CA THR A 74 1.42 2.45 -25.96
C THR A 74 2.60 1.62 -25.49
N GLU A 75 3.74 1.74 -26.16
CA GLU A 75 4.95 1.02 -25.77
C GLU A 75 5.40 1.39 -24.35
N ALA A 76 5.45 2.68 -24.01
CA ALA A 76 5.83 3.14 -22.67
C ALA A 76 4.84 2.67 -21.60
N TYR A 77 3.54 2.65 -21.90
CA TYR A 77 2.50 2.16 -21.00
C TYR A 77 2.62 0.65 -20.74
N GLU A 78 2.81 -0.16 -21.78
CA GLU A 78 2.97 -1.61 -21.64
C GLU A 78 4.32 -1.99 -21.02
N GLN A 79 5.39 -1.21 -21.26
CA GLN A 79 6.64 -1.35 -20.51
C GLN A 79 6.46 -1.09 -19.01
N ALA A 80 5.61 -0.14 -18.64
CA ALA A 80 5.28 0.08 -17.23
C ALA A 80 4.56 -1.14 -16.62
N ARG A 81 3.66 -1.79 -17.38
CA ARG A 81 3.01 -3.04 -16.95
C ARG A 81 4.02 -4.17 -16.74
N GLU A 82 4.98 -4.31 -17.65
CA GLU A 82 6.06 -5.30 -17.51
C GLU A 82 6.96 -5.02 -16.29
N LYS A 83 7.24 -3.76 -15.96
CA LYS A 83 7.98 -3.36 -14.75
C LYS A 83 7.20 -3.77 -13.48
N VAL A 84 5.89 -3.54 -13.46
CA VAL A 84 5.01 -4.00 -12.37
C VAL A 84 5.01 -5.53 -12.26
N ARG A 85 4.89 -6.25 -13.40
CA ARG A 85 4.96 -7.72 -13.43
C ARG A 85 6.24 -8.22 -12.76
N ARG A 86 7.39 -7.66 -13.13
CA ARG A 86 8.69 -8.02 -12.54
C ARG A 86 8.78 -7.67 -11.06
N PHE A 87 8.31 -6.48 -10.68
CA PHE A 87 8.34 -6.01 -9.30
C PHE A 87 7.57 -6.92 -8.34
N LEU A 88 6.44 -7.49 -8.79
CA LEU A 88 5.62 -8.43 -8.03
C LEU A 88 5.98 -9.90 -8.27
N ASN A 89 6.90 -10.19 -9.19
CA ASN A 89 7.16 -11.54 -9.73
C ASN A 89 5.88 -12.24 -10.23
N ALA A 90 5.02 -11.49 -10.94
CA ALA A 90 3.80 -12.07 -11.52
C ALA A 90 4.14 -12.95 -12.75
N PRO A 91 3.37 -14.03 -13.02
CA PRO A 91 3.65 -14.95 -14.12
C PRO A 91 3.53 -14.32 -15.51
N SER A 92 2.55 -13.43 -15.71
CA SER A 92 2.26 -12.76 -16.98
C SER A 92 1.89 -11.31 -16.77
N VAL A 93 2.08 -10.47 -17.80
CA VAL A 93 1.53 -9.11 -17.86
C VAL A 93 0.00 -9.10 -17.80
N ASP A 94 -0.66 -10.14 -18.26
CA ASP A 94 -2.12 -10.30 -18.24
C ASP A 94 -2.67 -10.43 -16.80
N ASN A 95 -1.79 -10.69 -15.84
CA ASN A 95 -2.14 -10.71 -14.41
C ASN A 95 -2.13 -9.32 -13.76
N ILE A 96 -1.67 -8.29 -14.49
CA ILE A 96 -1.48 -6.93 -13.99
C ILE A 96 -2.56 -6.01 -14.59
N ILE A 97 -3.38 -5.43 -13.74
CA ILE A 97 -4.45 -4.51 -14.10
C ILE A 97 -4.13 -3.16 -13.49
N PHE A 98 -4.10 -2.11 -14.31
CA PHE A 98 -3.99 -0.74 -13.82
C PHE A 98 -5.34 -0.21 -13.36
N THR A 99 -5.32 0.41 -12.19
CA THR A 99 -6.46 1.07 -11.57
C THR A 99 -6.04 2.48 -11.13
N LYS A 100 -6.96 3.32 -10.70
CA LYS A 100 -6.57 4.65 -10.17
C LYS A 100 -6.02 4.61 -8.75
N SER A 101 -6.21 3.50 -8.01
CA SER A 101 -5.74 3.33 -6.63
C SER A 101 -5.98 1.89 -6.14
N SER A 102 -5.34 1.49 -5.02
CA SER A 102 -5.70 0.23 -4.32
C SER A 102 -7.18 0.18 -3.94
N THR A 103 -7.80 1.31 -3.63
CA THR A 103 -9.25 1.36 -3.33
C THR A 103 -10.07 0.87 -4.51
N GLU A 104 -9.78 1.33 -5.73
CA GLU A 104 -10.45 0.84 -6.93
C GLU A 104 -10.13 -0.63 -7.19
N ALA A 105 -8.88 -1.05 -7.02
CA ALA A 105 -8.45 -2.44 -7.17
C ALA A 105 -9.25 -3.39 -6.24
N ILE A 106 -9.41 -3.03 -4.97
CA ILE A 106 -10.22 -3.80 -4.01
C ILE A 106 -11.70 -3.82 -4.42
N ASN A 107 -12.25 -2.66 -4.84
CA ASN A 107 -13.62 -2.59 -5.34
C ASN A 107 -13.80 -3.44 -6.61
N THR A 108 -12.82 -3.50 -7.50
CA THR A 108 -12.86 -4.37 -8.68
C THR A 108 -13.04 -5.84 -8.28
N VAL A 109 -12.33 -6.31 -7.25
CA VAL A 109 -12.52 -7.67 -6.71
C VAL A 109 -13.87 -7.81 -6.01
N ALA A 110 -14.25 -6.83 -5.18
CA ALA A 110 -15.52 -6.87 -4.45
C ALA A 110 -16.73 -6.97 -5.39
N TYR A 111 -16.76 -6.14 -6.43
CA TYR A 111 -17.87 -6.12 -7.39
C TYR A 111 -17.74 -7.20 -8.48
N GLY A 112 -16.52 -7.48 -8.93
CA GLY A 112 -16.29 -8.45 -10.02
C GLY A 112 -16.32 -9.91 -9.56
N TYR A 113 -15.89 -10.19 -8.34
CA TYR A 113 -15.88 -11.52 -7.75
C TYR A 113 -16.86 -11.66 -6.59
N GLY A 114 -16.78 -10.78 -5.60
CA GLY A 114 -17.58 -10.90 -4.37
C GLY A 114 -19.07 -10.82 -4.61
N MET A 115 -19.56 -9.75 -5.26
CA MET A 115 -20.99 -9.57 -5.55
C MET A 115 -21.62 -10.73 -6.34
N PRO A 116 -20.99 -11.32 -7.37
CA PRO A 116 -21.57 -12.46 -8.08
C PRO A 116 -21.50 -13.81 -7.34
N LYS A 117 -20.65 -13.96 -6.35
CA LYS A 117 -20.31 -15.26 -5.74
C LYS A 117 -20.80 -15.43 -4.30
N LEU A 118 -20.94 -14.33 -3.57
CA LEU A 118 -21.28 -14.35 -2.14
C LEU A 118 -22.77 -14.09 -1.91
N GLY A 119 -23.35 -14.80 -0.95
CA GLY A 119 -24.78 -14.71 -0.61
C GLY A 119 -25.03 -14.65 0.89
N GLU A 120 -26.30 -14.85 1.28
CA GLU A 120 -26.73 -14.79 2.66
C GLU A 120 -26.02 -15.80 3.54
N GLY A 121 -25.41 -15.31 4.62
CA GLY A 121 -24.71 -16.13 5.61
C GLY A 121 -23.31 -16.55 5.21
N ASP A 122 -22.84 -16.29 3.98
CA ASP A 122 -21.43 -16.44 3.62
C ASP A 122 -20.58 -15.49 4.40
N GLU A 123 -19.35 -15.89 4.73
CA GLU A 123 -18.45 -15.11 5.57
C GLU A 123 -17.26 -14.59 4.78
N ILE A 124 -16.95 -13.31 5.03
CA ILE A 124 -15.73 -12.64 4.55
C ILE A 124 -14.87 -12.38 5.79
N VAL A 125 -13.68 -12.97 5.83
CA VAL A 125 -12.73 -12.75 6.94
C VAL A 125 -11.80 -11.60 6.59
N ILE A 126 -11.75 -10.60 7.48
CA ILE A 126 -10.87 -9.44 7.41
C ILE A 126 -10.17 -9.26 8.77
N SER A 127 -9.03 -8.56 8.82
CA SER A 127 -8.43 -8.25 10.11
C SER A 127 -9.00 -6.97 10.73
N ILE A 128 -8.85 -6.82 12.05
CA ILE A 128 -9.19 -5.56 12.74
C ILE A 128 -8.27 -4.40 12.33
N MET A 129 -7.12 -4.71 11.69
CA MET A 129 -6.11 -3.74 11.24
C MET A 129 -6.35 -3.18 9.85
N GLU A 130 -7.43 -3.58 9.16
CA GLU A 130 -7.64 -3.17 7.77
C GLU A 130 -7.80 -1.65 7.62
N HIS A 131 -7.26 -1.13 6.54
CA HIS A 131 -7.58 0.21 6.04
C HIS A 131 -9.05 0.24 5.57
N HIS A 132 -9.73 1.38 5.71
CA HIS A 132 -11.13 1.51 5.28
C HIS A 132 -11.38 1.06 3.83
N SER A 133 -10.39 1.18 2.94
CA SER A 133 -10.48 0.68 1.56
C SER A 133 -10.68 -0.84 1.47
N ASN A 134 -10.18 -1.58 2.47
CA ASN A 134 -10.34 -3.03 2.59
C ASN A 134 -11.39 -3.43 3.66
N ILE A 135 -12.26 -2.52 4.03
CA ILE A 135 -13.41 -2.74 4.91
C ILE A 135 -14.71 -2.40 4.19
N VAL A 136 -14.82 -1.18 3.69
CA VAL A 136 -16.09 -0.62 3.17
C VAL A 136 -16.67 -1.41 1.99
N PRO A 137 -15.89 -1.87 0.99
CA PRO A 137 -16.45 -2.65 -0.11
C PRO A 137 -17.12 -3.97 0.36
N TRP A 138 -16.59 -4.57 1.43
CA TRP A 138 -17.16 -5.79 2.01
C TRP A 138 -18.44 -5.51 2.81
N HIS A 139 -18.57 -4.34 3.41
CA HIS A 139 -19.86 -3.88 3.97
C HIS A 139 -20.95 -3.74 2.90
N PHE A 140 -20.60 -3.30 1.68
CA PHE A 140 -21.57 -3.25 0.60
C PHE A 140 -22.09 -4.65 0.22
N ILE A 141 -21.25 -5.67 0.24
CA ILE A 141 -21.69 -7.05 0.02
C ILE A 141 -22.56 -7.52 1.19
N ARG A 142 -22.13 -7.23 2.43
CA ARG A 142 -22.92 -7.54 3.63
C ARG A 142 -24.33 -6.93 3.55
N GLU A 143 -24.43 -5.67 3.21
CA GLU A 143 -25.71 -4.93 3.17
C GLU A 143 -26.63 -5.40 2.03
N ARG A 144 -26.05 -5.72 0.87
CA ARG A 144 -26.82 -6.04 -0.35
C ARG A 144 -27.15 -7.51 -0.48
N GLN A 145 -26.34 -8.39 0.11
CA GLN A 145 -26.43 -9.83 -0.12
C GLN A 145 -26.53 -10.65 1.17
N GLY A 146 -26.47 -10.03 2.35
CA GLY A 146 -26.60 -10.74 3.63
C GLY A 146 -25.33 -11.50 4.05
N ALA A 147 -24.20 -11.29 3.39
CA ALA A 147 -22.92 -11.84 3.84
C ALA A 147 -22.51 -11.27 5.20
N LYS A 148 -21.61 -11.95 5.90
CA LYS A 148 -21.11 -11.56 7.23
C LYS A 148 -19.65 -11.18 7.18
N LEU A 149 -19.26 -10.14 7.93
CA LEU A 149 -17.84 -9.82 8.15
C LEU A 149 -17.39 -10.47 9.45
N VAL A 150 -16.33 -11.26 9.37
CA VAL A 150 -15.67 -11.90 10.52
C VAL A 150 -14.32 -11.23 10.69
N TRP A 151 -14.03 -10.79 11.92
CA TRP A 151 -12.88 -9.95 12.23
C TRP A 151 -11.80 -10.77 12.94
N ALA A 152 -10.67 -10.99 12.28
CA ALA A 152 -9.49 -11.56 12.90
C ALA A 152 -8.85 -10.52 13.85
N PRO A 153 -8.63 -10.88 15.14
CA PRO A 153 -8.15 -9.96 16.15
C PRO A 153 -6.63 -9.73 16.06
N VAL A 154 -6.18 -8.74 16.84
CA VAL A 154 -4.77 -8.59 17.26
C VAL A 154 -4.74 -8.55 18.79
N ASP A 155 -3.59 -8.87 19.36
CA ASP A 155 -3.37 -8.75 20.82
C ASP A 155 -3.17 -7.29 21.26
N ASP A 156 -2.82 -7.07 22.53
CA ASP A 156 -2.65 -5.74 23.10
C ASP A 156 -1.38 -5.04 22.60
N ASP A 157 -0.39 -5.80 22.11
CA ASP A 157 0.81 -5.29 21.46
C ASP A 157 0.61 -5.07 19.94
N GLY A 158 -0.59 -5.35 19.43
CA GLY A 158 -0.92 -5.21 18.01
C GLY A 158 -0.32 -6.32 17.14
N ALA A 159 0.12 -7.43 17.72
CA ALA A 159 0.61 -8.58 16.97
C ALA A 159 -0.55 -9.42 16.42
N PHE A 160 -0.36 -9.96 15.22
CA PHE A 160 -1.31 -10.84 14.55
C PHE A 160 -0.90 -12.30 14.76
N HIS A 161 -1.80 -13.10 15.32
CA HIS A 161 -1.56 -14.52 15.63
C HIS A 161 -2.35 -15.42 14.66
N ILE A 162 -1.64 -16.34 14.01
CA ILE A 162 -2.24 -17.28 13.04
C ILE A 162 -3.30 -18.16 13.72
N GLU A 163 -3.06 -18.57 14.94
CA GLU A 163 -3.97 -19.42 15.70
C GLU A 163 -5.33 -18.76 15.93
N ASP A 164 -5.34 -17.46 16.19
CA ASP A 164 -6.57 -16.70 16.38
C ASP A 164 -7.27 -16.42 15.05
N PHE A 165 -6.50 -16.16 13.98
CA PHE A 165 -7.04 -16.09 12.64
C PHE A 165 -7.72 -17.40 12.19
N VAL A 166 -7.10 -18.54 12.45
CA VAL A 166 -7.65 -19.85 12.08
C VAL A 166 -9.00 -20.13 12.78
N LYS A 167 -9.18 -19.66 14.02
CA LYS A 167 -10.47 -19.75 14.73
C LYS A 167 -11.59 -18.93 14.06
N CYS A 168 -11.24 -17.92 13.26
CA CYS A 168 -12.20 -17.14 12.48
C CYS A 168 -12.70 -17.85 11.21
N LEU A 169 -12.04 -18.94 10.78
CA LEU A 169 -12.39 -19.67 9.57
C LEU A 169 -13.43 -20.75 9.85
N THR A 170 -14.54 -20.72 9.11
CA THR A 170 -15.62 -21.72 9.16
C THR A 170 -15.89 -22.29 7.77
N GLU A 171 -16.79 -23.25 7.65
CA GLU A 171 -17.27 -23.77 6.35
C GLU A 171 -18.01 -22.70 5.50
N ARG A 172 -18.47 -21.63 6.17
CA ARG A 172 -19.12 -20.49 5.53
C ARG A 172 -18.13 -19.44 5.00
N THR A 173 -16.86 -19.52 5.38
CA THR A 173 -15.84 -18.59 4.89
C THR A 173 -15.63 -18.78 3.39
N LYS A 174 -15.92 -17.73 2.62
CA LYS A 174 -15.85 -17.75 1.14
C LYS A 174 -14.82 -16.79 0.58
N LEU A 175 -14.30 -15.89 1.40
CA LEU A 175 -13.28 -14.91 1.00
C LEU A 175 -12.49 -14.47 2.23
N ILE A 176 -11.19 -14.30 2.04
CA ILE A 176 -10.30 -13.60 2.99
C ILE A 176 -9.80 -12.34 2.29
N ALA A 177 -9.89 -11.18 2.96
CA ALA A 177 -9.34 -9.93 2.49
C ALA A 177 -8.50 -9.30 3.61
N ILE A 178 -7.18 -9.32 3.44
CA ILE A 178 -6.27 -9.03 4.56
C ILE A 178 -5.11 -8.14 4.15
N THR A 179 -4.73 -7.22 5.04
CA THR A 179 -3.56 -6.37 4.83
C THR A 179 -2.25 -7.16 4.96
N HIS A 180 -1.26 -6.84 4.12
CA HIS A 180 0.09 -7.40 4.25
C HIS A 180 0.87 -6.74 5.39
N MET A 181 0.65 -5.43 5.58
CA MET A 181 1.24 -4.65 6.65
C MET A 181 0.29 -3.53 7.08
N SER A 182 0.05 -3.42 8.37
CA SER A 182 -0.82 -2.38 8.93
C SER A 182 -0.29 -0.98 8.67
N ASN A 183 -1.13 -0.13 8.10
CA ASN A 183 -0.81 1.29 7.88
C ASN A 183 -0.87 2.13 9.18
N ALA A 184 -1.35 1.57 10.28
CA ALA A 184 -1.40 2.24 11.58
C ALA A 184 -0.31 1.73 12.53
N LEU A 185 -0.10 0.42 12.62
CA LEU A 185 0.82 -0.19 13.58
C LEU A 185 2.18 -0.57 12.99
N GLY A 186 2.25 -0.77 11.67
CA GLY A 186 3.42 -1.36 11.03
C GLY A 186 3.50 -2.90 11.21
N THR A 187 2.55 -3.51 11.90
CA THR A 187 2.50 -4.97 12.07
C THR A 187 2.45 -5.68 10.72
N VAL A 188 3.38 -6.59 10.50
CA VAL A 188 3.45 -7.43 9.30
C VAL A 188 2.61 -8.68 9.52
N VAL A 189 1.70 -8.95 8.58
CA VAL A 189 0.83 -10.13 8.62
C VAL A 189 1.47 -11.26 7.83
N PRO A 190 1.49 -12.50 8.32
CA PRO A 190 2.10 -13.65 7.65
C PRO A 190 1.22 -14.16 6.50
N VAL A 191 1.05 -13.34 5.45
CA VAL A 191 0.10 -13.59 4.34
C VAL A 191 0.39 -14.87 3.58
N LYS A 192 1.66 -15.29 3.47
CA LYS A 192 2.02 -16.57 2.85
C LYS A 192 1.41 -17.76 3.60
N GLU A 193 1.48 -17.75 4.93
CA GLU A 193 0.89 -18.79 5.76
C GLU A 193 -0.64 -18.76 5.68
N ILE A 194 -1.24 -17.56 5.69
CA ILE A 194 -2.68 -17.38 5.49
C ILE A 194 -3.12 -17.96 4.14
N CYS A 195 -2.41 -17.66 3.05
CA CYS A 195 -2.72 -18.19 1.72
C CYS A 195 -2.59 -19.72 1.66
N ARG A 196 -1.59 -20.30 2.35
CA ARG A 196 -1.45 -21.75 2.46
C ARG A 196 -2.65 -22.40 3.15
N ILE A 197 -3.06 -21.86 4.30
CA ILE A 197 -4.22 -22.35 5.08
C ILE A 197 -5.53 -22.18 4.29
N ALA A 198 -5.69 -21.04 3.63
CA ALA A 198 -6.88 -20.73 2.83
C ALA A 198 -7.01 -21.68 1.63
N ARG A 199 -5.89 -21.96 0.93
CA ARG A 199 -5.85 -22.90 -0.21
C ARG A 199 -6.28 -24.31 0.18
N GLU A 200 -5.84 -24.82 1.33
CA GLU A 200 -6.24 -26.14 1.85
C GLU A 200 -7.75 -26.23 2.08
N ARG A 201 -8.42 -25.09 2.26
CA ARG A 201 -9.87 -24.97 2.44
C ARG A 201 -10.63 -24.48 1.21
N GLY A 202 -9.93 -24.24 0.11
CA GLY A 202 -10.51 -23.70 -1.12
C GLY A 202 -11.00 -22.26 -1.03
N ILE A 203 -10.48 -21.47 -0.07
CA ILE A 203 -10.90 -20.09 0.19
C ILE A 203 -9.96 -19.13 -0.57
N PRO A 204 -10.46 -18.26 -1.46
CA PRO A 204 -9.64 -17.26 -2.13
C PRO A 204 -9.20 -16.13 -1.18
N VAL A 205 -8.00 -15.57 -1.47
CA VAL A 205 -7.37 -14.53 -0.64
C VAL A 205 -7.04 -13.29 -1.47
N LEU A 206 -7.55 -12.14 -1.04
CA LEU A 206 -7.09 -10.83 -1.46
C LEU A 206 -6.12 -10.28 -0.40
N VAL A 207 -4.95 -9.84 -0.84
CA VAL A 207 -3.94 -9.20 0.01
C VAL A 207 -3.85 -7.72 -0.32
N ASP A 208 -4.13 -6.84 0.65
CA ASP A 208 -3.83 -5.41 0.54
C ASP A 208 -2.36 -5.16 0.83
N GLY A 209 -1.58 -5.03 -0.25
CA GLY A 209 -0.15 -4.75 -0.22
C GLY A 209 0.22 -3.28 -0.22
N SER A 210 -0.72 -2.36 0.01
CA SER A 210 -0.47 -0.91 -0.09
C SER A 210 0.65 -0.39 0.81
N GLN A 211 0.96 -1.08 1.90
CA GLN A 211 2.15 -0.83 2.72
C GLN A 211 3.21 -1.91 2.47
N GLY A 212 2.82 -3.18 2.40
CA GLY A 212 3.75 -4.28 2.23
C GLY A 212 4.67 -4.13 1.01
N ALA A 213 4.13 -3.73 -0.14
CA ALA A 213 4.91 -3.54 -1.36
C ALA A 213 5.94 -2.40 -1.28
N VAL A 214 5.73 -1.43 -0.37
CA VAL A 214 6.67 -0.32 -0.14
C VAL A 214 7.88 -0.77 0.68
N HIS A 215 7.63 -1.54 1.74
CA HIS A 215 8.59 -1.81 2.80
C HIS A 215 9.26 -3.18 2.71
N MET A 216 8.73 -4.07 1.86
CA MET A 216 9.21 -5.45 1.72
C MET A 216 9.29 -5.88 0.25
N PRO A 217 10.25 -6.73 -0.12
CA PRO A 217 10.18 -7.48 -1.38
C PRO A 217 8.91 -8.33 -1.40
N VAL A 218 8.19 -8.29 -2.50
CA VAL A 218 6.95 -9.06 -2.71
C VAL A 218 7.13 -10.02 -3.86
N ASP A 219 6.79 -11.27 -3.64
CA ASP A 219 6.70 -12.32 -4.64
C ASP A 219 5.29 -12.94 -4.57
N VAL A 220 4.42 -12.58 -5.51
CA VAL A 220 3.02 -13.03 -5.50
C VAL A 220 2.89 -14.52 -5.82
N GLN A 221 3.89 -15.13 -6.49
CA GLN A 221 3.92 -16.57 -6.74
C GLN A 221 4.30 -17.34 -5.47
N ASP A 222 5.24 -16.83 -4.68
CA ASP A 222 5.65 -17.41 -3.40
C ASP A 222 4.58 -17.23 -2.32
N ILE A 223 3.91 -16.06 -2.27
CA ILE A 223 2.75 -15.80 -1.39
C ILE A 223 1.56 -16.66 -1.79
N ASP A 224 1.38 -16.90 -3.08
CA ASP A 224 0.29 -17.68 -3.68
C ASP A 224 -1.11 -17.12 -3.37
N CYS A 225 -1.25 -15.80 -3.26
CA CYS A 225 -2.53 -15.12 -3.12
C CYS A 225 -3.32 -15.11 -4.43
N ASP A 226 -4.65 -15.03 -4.35
CA ASP A 226 -5.51 -14.92 -5.53
C ASP A 226 -5.48 -13.52 -6.13
N TRP A 227 -5.40 -12.49 -5.28
CA TRP A 227 -5.24 -11.09 -5.66
C TRP A 227 -4.27 -10.37 -4.73
N TYR A 228 -3.51 -9.43 -5.28
CA TYR A 228 -2.63 -8.52 -4.55
C TYR A 228 -2.84 -7.09 -5.06
N VAL A 229 -2.98 -6.12 -4.16
CA VAL A 229 -3.18 -4.73 -4.57
C VAL A 229 -2.07 -3.82 -4.03
N MET A 230 -1.71 -2.80 -4.81
CA MET A 230 -0.76 -1.76 -4.38
C MET A 230 -1.11 -0.41 -5.01
N THR A 231 -0.53 0.68 -4.51
CA THR A 231 -0.82 2.05 -4.96
C THR A 231 0.44 2.86 -5.20
N GLY A 232 0.49 3.55 -6.35
CA GLY A 232 1.68 4.24 -6.81
C GLY A 232 2.16 5.36 -5.88
N HIS A 233 1.25 6.15 -5.32
CA HIS A 233 1.63 7.30 -4.50
C HIS A 233 2.37 6.97 -3.20
N LYS A 234 2.34 5.72 -2.73
CA LYS A 234 3.14 5.23 -1.60
C LYS A 234 4.47 4.62 -2.05
N LEU A 235 4.53 4.12 -3.30
CA LEU A 235 5.71 3.52 -3.93
C LEU A 235 6.59 4.57 -4.64
N TYR A 236 6.67 5.79 -4.10
CA TYR A 236 7.44 6.91 -4.66
C TYR A 236 7.00 7.33 -6.07
N GLY A 237 5.90 6.77 -6.58
CA GLY A 237 5.29 7.02 -7.87
C GLY A 237 4.18 8.07 -7.84
N PRO A 238 3.56 8.38 -8.98
CA PRO A 238 2.48 9.37 -9.08
C PRO A 238 1.23 8.98 -8.28
N SER A 239 0.39 9.97 -7.97
CA SER A 239 -1.00 9.76 -7.55
C SER A 239 -1.87 9.37 -8.75
N GLY A 240 -3.02 8.75 -8.49
CA GLY A 240 -3.97 8.40 -9.56
C GLY A 240 -3.61 7.11 -10.31
N ILE A 241 -2.72 6.30 -9.76
CA ILE A 241 -2.37 4.97 -10.27
C ILE A 241 -2.33 3.96 -9.13
N GLY A 242 -2.93 2.81 -9.33
CA GLY A 242 -2.87 1.61 -8.50
C GLY A 242 -2.75 0.37 -9.37
N VAL A 243 -2.54 -0.75 -8.75
CA VAL A 243 -2.38 -2.04 -9.41
C VAL A 243 -3.22 -3.08 -8.70
N LEU A 244 -3.90 -3.90 -9.50
CA LEU A 244 -4.46 -5.18 -9.10
C LEU A 244 -3.66 -6.28 -9.82
N TYR A 245 -2.96 -7.11 -9.06
CA TYR A 245 -2.55 -8.43 -9.51
C TYR A 245 -3.67 -9.43 -9.27
N GLY A 246 -3.91 -10.33 -10.22
CA GLY A 246 -4.83 -11.45 -10.02
C GLY A 246 -4.36 -12.71 -10.71
N LYS A 247 -4.58 -13.89 -10.10
CA LYS A 247 -4.37 -15.18 -10.75
C LYS A 247 -5.23 -15.29 -12.01
N THR A 248 -4.70 -15.80 -13.10
CA THR A 248 -5.40 -15.90 -14.40
C THR A 248 -6.78 -16.55 -14.28
N GLY A 249 -6.89 -17.65 -13.53
CA GLY A 249 -8.18 -18.32 -13.32
C GLY A 249 -9.19 -17.42 -12.62
N ARG A 250 -8.76 -16.67 -11.58
CA ARG A 250 -9.61 -15.75 -10.85
C ARG A 250 -10.07 -14.56 -11.70
N LEU A 251 -9.16 -13.97 -12.47
CA LEU A 251 -9.50 -12.87 -13.38
C LEU A 251 -10.50 -13.29 -14.45
N LYS A 252 -10.41 -14.51 -14.98
CA LYS A 252 -11.38 -15.05 -15.94
C LYS A 252 -12.78 -15.26 -15.34
N GLU A 253 -12.87 -15.62 -14.06
CA GLU A 253 -14.14 -15.76 -13.33
C GLU A 253 -14.80 -14.43 -12.98
N MET A 254 -14.04 -13.33 -12.95
CA MET A 254 -14.53 -12.01 -12.55
C MET A 254 -15.33 -11.34 -13.66
N ARG A 255 -16.40 -10.64 -13.25
CA ARG A 255 -17.12 -9.69 -14.09
C ARG A 255 -16.44 -8.33 -14.06
N PRO A 256 -16.52 -7.54 -15.14
CA PRO A 256 -16.02 -6.17 -15.11
C PRO A 256 -16.77 -5.33 -14.06
N PHE A 257 -16.04 -4.44 -13.38
CA PHE A 257 -16.58 -3.51 -12.42
C PHE A 257 -17.11 -2.23 -13.10
N MET A 258 -16.32 -1.71 -14.06
CA MET A 258 -16.68 -0.56 -14.88
C MET A 258 -16.90 -0.97 -16.33
N GLY A 259 -17.85 -0.33 -17.01
CA GLY A 259 -18.08 -0.52 -18.44
C GLY A 259 -17.70 0.72 -19.22
N GLY A 260 -17.18 0.54 -20.43
CA GLY A 260 -16.78 1.62 -21.33
C GLY A 260 -16.08 1.10 -22.58
N GLY A 261 -15.35 1.98 -23.26
CA GLY A 261 -14.46 1.58 -24.35
C GLY A 261 -13.25 0.80 -23.84
N GLU A 262 -12.47 0.23 -24.71
CA GLU A 262 -11.25 -0.58 -24.49
C GLU A 262 -11.53 -1.97 -23.88
N MET A 263 -12.44 -2.09 -22.93
CA MET A 263 -12.70 -3.32 -22.17
C MET A 263 -13.67 -4.29 -22.88
N ILE A 264 -14.26 -3.90 -24.00
CA ILE A 264 -15.24 -4.67 -24.77
C ILE A 264 -14.58 -5.35 -26.00
N GLU A 265 -15.05 -6.55 -26.34
CA GLU A 265 -14.76 -7.22 -27.59
C GLU A 265 -15.79 -6.85 -28.66
N GLU A 266 -17.08 -7.01 -28.34
CA GLU A 266 -18.20 -6.68 -29.22
C GLU A 266 -19.32 -5.97 -28.43
N VAL A 267 -19.94 -4.97 -29.05
CA VAL A 267 -21.15 -4.33 -28.56
C VAL A 267 -22.17 -4.31 -29.67
N THR A 268 -23.33 -4.90 -29.43
CA THR A 268 -24.50 -4.84 -30.30
C THR A 268 -25.66 -4.19 -29.54
N GLU A 269 -26.83 -4.04 -30.19
CA GLU A 269 -28.03 -3.51 -29.54
C GLU A 269 -28.47 -4.39 -28.37
N ASP A 270 -28.26 -5.72 -28.45
CA ASP A 270 -28.78 -6.69 -27.49
C ASP A 270 -27.70 -7.39 -26.65
N ARG A 271 -26.42 -7.24 -26.99
CA ARG A 271 -25.34 -8.00 -26.37
C ARG A 271 -24.03 -7.22 -26.24
N VAL A 272 -23.33 -7.47 -25.14
CA VAL A 272 -21.94 -7.03 -24.92
C VAL A 272 -21.08 -8.24 -24.60
N THR A 273 -19.93 -8.36 -25.26
CA THR A 273 -18.84 -9.28 -24.89
C THR A 273 -17.62 -8.48 -24.46
N TYR A 274 -16.78 -9.09 -23.64
CA TYR A 274 -15.67 -8.42 -22.98
C TYR A 274 -14.34 -8.99 -23.43
N ASN A 275 -13.34 -8.14 -23.54
CA ASN A 275 -11.97 -8.55 -23.77
C ASN A 275 -11.46 -9.47 -22.65
N ASP A 276 -10.36 -10.15 -22.92
CA ASP A 276 -9.62 -10.88 -21.90
C ASP A 276 -8.90 -9.91 -20.93
N PRO A 277 -8.55 -10.35 -19.69
CA PRO A 277 -7.65 -9.58 -18.84
C PRO A 277 -6.33 -9.29 -19.55
N PRO A 278 -5.68 -8.13 -19.30
CA PRO A 278 -6.05 -7.10 -18.30
C PRO A 278 -7.13 -6.14 -18.81
N HIS A 279 -7.34 -6.04 -20.12
CA HIS A 279 -8.19 -5.01 -20.75
C HIS A 279 -9.65 -5.07 -20.29
N ARG A 280 -10.17 -6.25 -19.95
CA ARG A 280 -11.52 -6.42 -19.34
C ARG A 280 -11.78 -5.50 -18.16
N PHE A 281 -10.75 -5.12 -17.41
CA PHE A 281 -10.86 -4.34 -16.18
C PHE A 281 -10.34 -2.91 -16.31
N GLU A 282 -9.90 -2.51 -17.51
CA GLU A 282 -9.34 -1.18 -17.81
C GLU A 282 -10.28 -0.42 -18.76
N ALA A 283 -11.43 0.02 -18.25
CA ALA A 283 -12.44 0.73 -19.03
C ALA A 283 -12.07 2.19 -19.27
N GLY A 284 -12.16 2.63 -20.53
CA GLY A 284 -11.88 4.00 -20.97
C GLY A 284 -10.39 4.30 -21.09
N THR A 285 -10.06 5.57 -21.39
CA THR A 285 -8.64 5.98 -21.46
C THR A 285 -7.96 5.78 -20.12
N PRO A 286 -6.90 4.96 -20.05
CA PRO A 286 -6.24 4.64 -18.79
C PRO A 286 -5.37 5.80 -18.27
N PRO A 287 -4.87 5.73 -17.04
CA PRO A 287 -3.95 6.73 -16.48
C PRO A 287 -2.53 6.57 -17.06
N ILE A 288 -2.36 6.89 -18.35
CA ILE A 288 -1.18 6.61 -19.18
C ILE A 288 0.11 7.13 -18.51
N VAL A 289 0.17 8.43 -18.26
CA VAL A 289 1.37 9.09 -17.72
C VAL A 289 1.66 8.64 -16.29
N GLN A 290 0.61 8.38 -15.49
CA GLN A 290 0.75 7.90 -14.14
C GLN A 290 1.30 6.46 -14.11
N ALA A 291 0.87 5.61 -15.05
CA ALA A 291 1.41 4.25 -15.17
C ALA A 291 2.89 4.27 -15.58
N ILE A 292 3.25 5.10 -16.56
CA ILE A 292 4.64 5.30 -16.97
C ILE A 292 5.48 5.76 -15.76
N GLY A 293 5.02 6.81 -15.05
CA GLY A 293 5.70 7.32 -13.86
C GLY A 293 5.83 6.29 -12.75
N LEU A 294 4.82 5.43 -12.55
CA LEU A 294 4.92 4.29 -11.61
C LEU A 294 6.03 3.33 -12.04
N GLY A 295 6.10 2.96 -13.32
CA GLY A 295 7.16 2.09 -13.83
C GLY A 295 8.56 2.60 -13.52
N TYR A 296 8.80 3.90 -13.65
CA TYR A 296 10.09 4.52 -13.29
C TYR A 296 10.32 4.61 -11.78
N ALA A 297 9.28 4.74 -10.97
CA ALA A 297 9.40 4.67 -9.52
C ALA A 297 9.84 3.27 -9.05
N LEU A 298 9.30 2.21 -9.68
CA LEU A 298 9.70 0.84 -9.39
C LEU A 298 11.16 0.58 -9.81
N ASP A 299 11.57 1.05 -11.00
CA ASP A 299 12.98 0.96 -11.43
C ASP A 299 13.92 1.71 -10.46
N TYR A 300 13.48 2.85 -9.93
CA TYR A 300 14.24 3.58 -8.91
C TYR A 300 14.43 2.74 -7.63
N MET A 301 13.37 2.11 -7.13
CA MET A 301 13.44 1.24 -5.96
C MET A 301 14.35 0.02 -6.20
N GLU A 302 14.28 -0.59 -7.39
CA GLU A 302 15.19 -1.70 -7.77
C GLU A 302 16.65 -1.24 -7.87
N LYS A 303 16.91 -0.05 -8.43
CA LYS A 303 18.26 0.54 -8.51
C LYS A 303 18.84 0.82 -7.13
N VAL A 304 18.05 1.34 -6.19
CA VAL A 304 18.46 1.56 -4.80
C VAL A 304 18.68 0.21 -4.08
N GLY A 305 17.93 -0.80 -4.46
CA GLY A 305 17.97 -2.15 -3.92
C GLY A 305 16.92 -2.37 -2.81
N ARG A 306 15.92 -3.17 -3.10
CA ARG A 306 14.78 -3.42 -2.18
C ARG A 306 15.20 -3.99 -0.84
N GLU A 307 16.19 -4.91 -0.82
CA GLU A 307 16.74 -5.46 0.43
C GLU A 307 17.54 -4.41 1.21
N ALA A 308 18.27 -3.53 0.53
CA ALA A 308 19.01 -2.43 1.17
C ALA A 308 18.04 -1.41 1.79
N ILE A 309 16.92 -1.08 1.09
CA ILE A 309 15.83 -0.25 1.62
C ILE A 309 15.25 -0.91 2.88
N ARG A 310 14.90 -2.19 2.81
CA ARG A 310 14.35 -2.95 3.94
C ARG A 310 15.29 -2.94 5.15
N ALA A 311 16.58 -3.19 4.94
CA ALA A 311 17.58 -3.19 5.99
C ALA A 311 17.77 -1.80 6.63
N HIS A 312 17.78 -0.74 5.81
CA HIS A 312 17.82 0.64 6.28
C HIS A 312 16.59 0.97 7.15
N GLU A 313 15.40 0.70 6.66
CA GLU A 313 14.14 0.95 7.39
C GLU A 313 14.05 0.12 8.67
N ALA A 314 14.52 -1.13 8.67
CA ALA A 314 14.59 -1.96 9.88
C ALA A 314 15.53 -1.35 10.94
N SER A 315 16.72 -0.87 10.52
CA SER A 315 17.66 -0.15 11.40
C SER A 315 17.03 1.13 11.97
N LEU A 316 16.31 1.87 11.12
CA LEU A 316 15.64 3.10 11.54
C LEU A 316 14.46 2.81 12.49
N THR A 317 13.72 1.72 12.26
CA THR A 317 12.65 1.25 13.14
C THR A 317 13.19 0.89 14.53
N ALA A 318 14.29 0.16 14.61
CA ALA A 318 14.93 -0.17 15.89
C ALA A 318 15.38 1.09 16.64
N TYR A 319 16.01 2.02 15.95
CA TYR A 319 16.44 3.31 16.52
C TYR A 319 15.27 4.16 16.99
N ALA A 320 14.19 4.25 16.18
CA ALA A 320 13.01 4.99 16.54
C ALA A 320 12.29 4.40 17.77
N ARG A 321 12.22 3.06 17.88
CA ARG A 321 11.68 2.38 19.05
C ARG A 321 12.42 2.79 20.33
N GLU A 322 13.76 2.73 20.31
CA GLU A 322 14.60 3.13 21.43
C GLU A 322 14.42 4.62 21.76
N ARG A 323 14.49 5.48 20.75
CA ARG A 323 14.45 6.92 20.94
C ARG A 323 13.08 7.42 21.41
N LEU A 324 12.00 6.89 20.89
CA LEU A 324 10.63 7.25 21.31
C LEU A 324 10.29 6.72 22.71
N SER A 325 10.86 5.58 23.14
CA SER A 325 10.64 5.06 24.48
C SER A 325 11.19 5.99 25.58
N SER A 326 12.15 6.87 25.24
CA SER A 326 12.68 7.88 26.16
C SER A 326 11.81 9.12 26.32
N VAL A 327 10.76 9.28 25.51
CA VAL A 327 9.85 10.45 25.61
C VAL A 327 8.82 10.18 26.70
N ASN A 328 8.82 11.04 27.72
CA ASN A 328 7.93 10.87 28.86
C ASN A 328 6.44 10.99 28.47
N SER A 329 5.60 10.15 29.07
CA SER A 329 4.14 10.11 28.85
C SER A 329 3.74 9.78 27.39
N LEU A 330 4.66 9.36 26.55
CA LEU A 330 4.37 8.87 25.21
C LEU A 330 3.93 7.39 25.29
N ARG A 331 2.78 7.08 24.70
CA ARG A 331 2.33 5.72 24.45
C ARG A 331 2.43 5.44 22.97
N VAL A 332 3.19 4.43 22.58
CA VAL A 332 3.26 3.91 21.22
C VAL A 332 2.30 2.73 21.10
N PHE A 333 1.54 2.68 20.02
CA PHE A 333 0.61 1.58 19.70
C PHE A 333 1.28 0.61 18.73
N GLY A 334 1.20 -0.67 19.05
CA GLY A 334 1.75 -1.74 18.22
C GLY A 334 3.27 -1.86 18.35
N ASP A 335 3.69 -2.87 19.10
CA ASP A 335 5.10 -3.23 19.27
C ASP A 335 5.40 -4.67 18.85
N ALA A 336 4.63 -5.17 17.87
CA ALA A 336 4.78 -6.52 17.33
C ALA A 336 6.22 -6.78 16.85
N PRO A 337 6.77 -7.99 17.06
CA PRO A 337 8.06 -8.38 16.51
C PRO A 337 8.09 -8.22 14.99
N GLY A 338 9.17 -7.67 14.45
CA GLY A 338 9.36 -7.50 13.00
C GLY A 338 8.46 -6.45 12.35
N LYS A 339 7.83 -5.56 13.14
CA LYS A 339 7.05 -4.45 12.58
C LYS A 339 7.88 -3.58 11.65
N GLY A 340 7.20 -2.98 10.67
CA GLY A 340 7.80 -1.98 9.79
C GLY A 340 7.87 -0.58 10.41
N SER A 341 8.38 0.35 9.64
CA SER A 341 8.75 1.72 10.05
C SER A 341 7.54 2.68 10.20
N ILE A 342 6.49 2.23 10.88
CA ILE A 342 5.26 3.00 11.17
C ILE A 342 5.01 3.00 12.66
N PHE A 343 4.82 4.19 13.24
CA PHE A 343 4.60 4.41 14.67
C PHE A 343 3.37 5.28 14.89
N SER A 344 2.29 4.70 15.42
CA SER A 344 1.17 5.43 15.96
C SER A 344 1.37 5.67 17.44
N PHE A 345 1.11 6.89 17.91
CA PHE A 345 1.38 7.26 19.29
C PHE A 345 0.41 8.33 19.80
N GLU A 346 0.32 8.44 21.13
CA GLU A 346 -0.33 9.53 21.85
C GLU A 346 0.57 10.04 22.97
N ILE A 347 0.39 11.30 23.37
CA ILE A 347 0.93 11.84 24.62
C ILE A 347 -0.24 11.91 25.61
N ALA A 348 -0.06 11.31 26.78
CA ALA A 348 -1.13 11.25 27.78
C ALA A 348 -1.69 12.65 28.13
N GLY A 349 -3.02 12.78 28.01
CA GLY A 349 -3.72 14.04 28.30
C GLY A 349 -3.71 15.09 27.19
N ILE A 350 -3.05 14.84 26.05
CA ILE A 350 -2.97 15.81 24.94
C ILE A 350 -3.60 15.19 23.68
N HIS A 351 -4.53 15.90 23.06
CA HIS A 351 -5.17 15.42 21.85
C HIS A 351 -4.17 15.32 20.68
N ALA A 352 -4.26 14.25 19.87
CA ALA A 352 -3.32 14.00 18.76
C ALA A 352 -3.19 15.17 17.77
N HIS A 353 -4.28 15.88 17.51
CA HIS A 353 -4.28 17.05 16.63
C HIS A 353 -3.41 18.19 17.21
N ASP A 354 -3.49 18.44 18.50
CA ASP A 354 -2.74 19.51 19.17
C ASP A 354 -1.23 19.17 19.17
N VAL A 355 -0.88 17.91 19.45
CA VAL A 355 0.50 17.42 19.30
C VAL A 355 1.00 17.66 17.88
N SER A 356 0.23 17.25 16.88
CA SER A 356 0.58 17.42 15.46
C SER A 356 0.81 18.88 15.08
N MET A 357 -0.03 19.79 15.57
CA MET A 357 0.11 21.23 15.30
C MET A 357 1.39 21.83 15.90
N VAL A 358 1.76 21.41 17.10
CA VAL A 358 2.98 21.90 17.76
C VAL A 358 4.24 21.41 17.04
N ILE A 359 4.30 20.12 16.67
CA ILE A 359 5.49 19.59 16.00
C ILE A 359 5.60 20.06 14.55
N ASP A 360 4.49 20.37 13.87
CA ASP A 360 4.50 20.99 12.54
C ASP A 360 5.25 22.33 12.55
N ARG A 361 5.12 23.13 13.63
CA ARG A 361 5.89 24.37 13.79
C ARG A 361 7.40 24.15 13.92
N ALA A 362 7.82 22.94 14.25
CA ALA A 362 9.23 22.54 14.22
C ALA A 362 9.68 22.02 12.83
N GLY A 363 8.82 22.06 11.81
CA GLY A 363 9.09 21.57 10.46
C GLY A 363 8.87 20.07 10.28
N ILE A 364 8.19 19.40 11.23
CA ILE A 364 8.01 17.96 11.25
C ILE A 364 6.60 17.59 10.82
N ALA A 365 6.49 16.92 9.67
CA ALA A 365 5.22 16.49 9.10
C ALA A 365 4.88 15.06 9.56
N VAL A 366 3.87 14.93 10.41
CA VAL A 366 3.22 13.68 10.81
C VAL A 366 1.73 13.76 10.51
N ARG A 367 1.03 12.63 10.62
CA ARG A 367 -0.42 12.60 10.50
C ARG A 367 -1.08 12.47 11.87
N ALA A 368 -2.17 13.20 12.09
CA ALA A 368 -3.07 13.00 13.22
C ALA A 368 -4.45 12.51 12.74
N GLY A 369 -5.09 11.62 13.48
CA GLY A 369 -6.45 11.16 13.21
C GLY A 369 -6.62 9.66 13.34
N THR A 370 -7.59 9.10 12.59
CA THR A 370 -7.98 7.69 12.66
C THR A 370 -7.16 6.78 11.74
N HIS A 371 -6.31 7.34 10.88
CA HIS A 371 -5.48 6.63 9.88
C HIS A 371 -6.29 5.68 8.98
N CYS A 372 -7.58 5.97 8.78
CA CYS A 372 -8.54 5.10 8.08
C CYS A 372 -8.58 3.65 8.64
N ALA A 373 -8.39 3.50 9.97
CA ALA A 373 -8.40 2.24 10.70
C ALA A 373 -9.21 2.36 12.01
N GLN A 374 -10.41 2.93 11.94
CA GLN A 374 -11.26 3.18 13.10
C GLN A 374 -11.55 1.94 13.96
N PRO A 375 -11.83 0.73 13.40
CA PRO A 375 -12.04 -0.46 14.21
C PRO A 375 -10.82 -0.79 15.09
N LEU A 376 -9.61 -0.63 14.56
CA LEU A 376 -8.36 -0.83 15.29
C LEU A 376 -8.19 0.18 16.44
N LEU A 377 -8.42 1.47 16.18
CA LEU A 377 -8.30 2.49 17.21
C LEU A 377 -9.30 2.24 18.35
N LYS A 378 -10.54 1.83 18.00
CA LYS A 378 -11.55 1.43 18.99
C LYS A 378 -11.08 0.23 19.83
N ARG A 379 -10.40 -0.75 19.23
CA ARG A 379 -9.80 -1.90 19.92
C ARG A 379 -8.77 -1.46 20.98
N PHE A 380 -8.00 -0.39 20.70
CA PHE A 380 -7.03 0.19 21.64
C PHE A 380 -7.64 1.23 22.60
N GLY A 381 -8.93 1.49 22.51
CA GLY A 381 -9.64 2.44 23.40
C GLY A 381 -9.35 3.91 23.10
N VAL A 382 -8.91 4.25 21.87
CA VAL A 382 -8.59 5.61 21.46
C VAL A 382 -9.41 6.04 20.24
N THR A 383 -9.62 7.35 20.09
CA THR A 383 -10.38 7.92 18.95
C THR A 383 -9.47 8.48 17.86
N SER A 384 -8.25 8.83 18.19
CA SER A 384 -7.23 9.34 17.26
C SER A 384 -5.83 9.14 17.83
N THR A 385 -4.84 9.05 16.96
CA THR A 385 -3.42 9.04 17.31
C THR A 385 -2.62 9.93 16.37
N CYS A 386 -1.42 10.34 16.75
CA CYS A 386 -0.42 10.78 15.80
C CYS A 386 0.24 9.56 15.16
N ARG A 387 0.70 9.70 13.91
CA ARG A 387 1.45 8.64 13.23
C ARG A 387 2.66 9.23 12.51
N ALA A 388 3.84 8.76 12.89
CA ALA A 388 5.07 8.92 12.12
C ALA A 388 5.31 7.67 11.28
N SER A 389 5.71 7.83 10.03
CA SER A 389 6.04 6.74 9.12
C SER A 389 7.25 7.11 8.29
N PHE A 390 8.25 6.25 8.31
CA PHE A 390 9.52 6.47 7.65
C PHE A 390 9.54 5.79 6.27
N GLY A 391 10.38 6.30 5.38
CA GLY A 391 10.64 5.75 4.07
C GLY A 391 12.13 5.72 3.78
N LEU A 392 12.49 5.27 2.59
CA LEU A 392 13.87 5.00 2.16
C LEU A 392 14.85 6.20 2.30
N TYR A 393 14.37 7.42 2.41
CA TYR A 393 15.17 8.63 2.52
C TYR A 393 15.24 9.20 3.96
N ASN A 394 14.56 8.61 4.93
CA ASN A 394 14.57 9.14 6.30
C ASN A 394 15.87 8.78 7.05
N THR A 395 16.22 9.61 8.02
CA THR A 395 17.50 9.51 8.76
C THR A 395 17.26 9.39 10.26
N ARG A 396 18.30 8.95 11.01
CA ARG A 396 18.28 8.94 12.49
C ARG A 396 18.11 10.35 13.06
N ALA A 397 18.73 11.37 12.44
CA ALA A 397 18.59 12.76 12.85
C ALA A 397 17.11 13.25 12.78
N GLU A 398 16.32 12.73 11.80
CA GLU A 398 14.89 13.04 11.72
C GLU A 398 14.09 12.34 12.83
N VAL A 399 14.52 11.17 13.28
CA VAL A 399 13.95 10.50 14.47
C VAL A 399 14.25 11.28 15.73
N ASP A 400 15.48 11.79 15.90
CA ASP A 400 15.86 12.65 17.01
C ASP A 400 15.04 13.93 17.04
N ALA A 401 14.89 14.60 15.88
CA ALA A 401 14.09 15.79 15.74
C ALA A 401 12.62 15.54 16.15
N LEU A 402 12.04 14.39 15.74
CA LEU A 402 10.69 14.00 16.17
C LEU A 402 10.61 13.86 17.70
N ALA A 403 11.53 13.12 18.32
CA ALA A 403 11.51 12.88 19.77
C ALA A 403 11.66 14.19 20.57
N ASP A 404 12.57 15.07 20.14
CA ASP A 404 12.79 16.38 20.76
C ASP A 404 11.55 17.28 20.62
N ALA A 405 10.89 17.26 19.46
CA ALA A 405 9.65 18.01 19.24
C ALA A 405 8.47 17.47 20.07
N LEU A 406 8.39 16.15 20.27
CA LEU A 406 7.38 15.53 21.14
C LEU A 406 7.60 15.92 22.62
N GLU A 407 8.84 15.94 23.10
CA GLU A 407 9.16 16.44 24.44
C GLU A 407 8.83 17.93 24.58
N HIS A 408 9.06 18.73 23.53
CA HIS A 408 8.65 20.13 23.51
C HIS A 408 7.12 20.26 23.56
N ALA A 409 6.39 19.51 22.76
CA ALA A 409 4.92 19.53 22.77
C ALA A 409 4.37 19.14 24.15
N ARG A 410 4.92 18.10 24.78
CA ARG A 410 4.55 17.70 26.13
C ARG A 410 4.71 18.83 27.17
N LYS A 411 5.84 19.55 27.11
CA LYS A 411 6.11 20.68 28.01
C LYS A 411 5.24 21.92 27.72
N PHE A 412 4.82 22.09 26.47
CA PHE A 412 3.99 23.19 26.04
C PHE A 412 2.56 23.11 26.63
N PHE A 413 2.04 21.89 26.82
CA PHE A 413 0.71 21.63 27.37
C PHE A 413 0.72 21.23 28.86
N ALA A 414 1.89 21.08 29.49
CA ALA A 414 2.02 20.83 30.94
C ALA A 414 1.85 22.13 31.74
#